data_2c9ebdecf5deab35183963fd89bd115d
#
_entry.id   2c9ebdecf5deab35183963fd89bd115d
#
_cell.length_a   1.000
_cell.length_b   1.000
_cell.length_c   1.000
_cell.angle_alpha   90.00
_cell.angle_beta   90.00
_cell.angle_gamma   90.00
#
_symmetry.space_group_name_H-M   'P 1'
#
loop_
_entity.id
_entity.type
_entity.pdbx_description
1 polymer ?
#
loop_
_entity_poly.entity_id
_entity_poly.type
_entity_poly.pdbx_seq_one_letter_code
_entity_poly.pdbx_strand_id
1 'polypeptide(L)'
;SETKLLEKSSFEEFPAATENKAIVLCSPEKKCGEKRIDYNGPKNCALFFSAFDTEYNCKFICAGFGDCIKSCPRGALSIKNKTAVVSSLCNGCGKCIDSCPHKIIKLIPATTKKAAFCNSPFSEKTECSEFLAEKEILPLDKRGFKFWKKCYTIFCKR
;
A
#
# COMPACT_ATOMS: atom_id res chain seq x y z
N SER A 1 32.24 -44.57 -4.72
CA SER A 1 30.83 -44.47 -4.99
C SER A 1 30.04 -43.88 -3.84
N GLU A 2 29.92 -42.54 -3.78
CA GLU A 2 29.00 -41.86 -2.89
C GLU A 2 28.51 -40.61 -3.62
N THR A 3 27.39 -40.79 -4.28
CA THR A 3 26.52 -39.69 -4.71
C THR A 3 25.77 -39.15 -3.50
N LYS A 4 26.33 -38.16 -2.86
CA LYS A 4 25.65 -37.49 -1.75
C LYS A 4 24.91 -36.25 -2.27
N LEU A 5 23.60 -36.44 -2.44
CA LEU A 5 22.52 -35.55 -2.05
C LEU A 5 22.81 -34.04 -2.20
N LEU A 6 22.43 -33.51 -3.32
CA LEU A 6 22.03 -32.12 -3.41
C LEU A 6 20.74 -31.96 -2.61
N GLU A 7 20.88 -31.41 -1.41
CA GLU A 7 19.75 -30.97 -0.63
C GLU A 7 18.92 -29.99 -1.43
N LYS A 8 17.65 -30.33 -1.57
CA LYS A 8 16.60 -29.44 -2.02
C LYS A 8 16.66 -28.16 -1.21
N SER A 9 17.17 -27.09 -1.80
CA SER A 9 16.83 -25.75 -1.36
C SER A 9 15.31 -25.67 -1.44
N SER A 10 14.68 -25.53 -0.29
CA SER A 10 13.25 -25.29 -0.18
C SER A 10 12.93 -24.03 -0.96
N PHE A 11 12.44 -24.21 -2.18
CA PHE A 11 11.70 -23.18 -2.87
C PHE A 11 10.49 -22.91 -1.99
N GLU A 12 10.53 -21.79 -1.27
CA GLU A 12 9.31 -21.29 -0.63
C GLU A 12 8.31 -21.05 -1.75
N GLU A 13 7.33 -21.92 -1.84
CA GLU A 13 6.19 -21.74 -2.71
C GLU A 13 5.51 -20.43 -2.34
N PHE A 14 5.72 -19.42 -3.17
CA PHE A 14 4.93 -18.19 -3.05
C PHE A 14 3.46 -18.59 -3.22
N PRO A 15 2.58 -18.24 -2.27
CA PRO A 15 1.19 -18.58 -2.36
C PRO A 15 0.64 -18.14 -3.71
N ALA A 16 -0.10 -19.04 -4.35
CA ALA A 16 -0.74 -18.80 -5.64
C ALA A 16 -1.48 -17.45 -5.62
N ALA A 17 -1.50 -16.75 -6.75
CA ALA A 17 -2.20 -15.48 -6.89
C ALA A 17 -3.65 -15.66 -6.44
N THR A 18 -3.99 -15.08 -5.30
CA THR A 18 -5.38 -15.05 -4.82
C THR A 18 -6.19 -14.13 -5.74
N GLU A 19 -7.47 -14.40 -5.86
CA GLU A 19 -8.38 -13.55 -6.66
C GLU A 19 -8.59 -12.15 -6.03
N ASN A 20 -7.90 -11.85 -4.95
CA ASN A 20 -7.98 -10.63 -4.19
C ASN A 20 -6.72 -9.78 -4.36
N LYS A 21 -6.87 -8.50 -4.14
CA LYS A 21 -5.77 -7.52 -4.05
C LYS A 21 -5.94 -6.64 -2.82
N ALA A 22 -4.83 -6.17 -2.26
CA ALA A 22 -4.88 -5.20 -1.19
C ALA A 22 -5.19 -3.80 -1.74
N ILE A 23 -5.92 -3.03 -0.97
CA ILE A 23 -6.15 -1.60 -1.18
C ILE A 23 -5.83 -0.85 0.11
N VAL A 24 -5.23 0.33 -0.03
CA VAL A 24 -5.00 1.25 1.08
C VAL A 24 -6.09 2.31 1.06
N LEU A 25 -6.88 2.40 2.12
CA LEU A 25 -7.98 3.35 2.24
C LEU A 25 -7.48 4.72 2.70
N CYS A 26 -6.53 5.27 1.96
CA CYS A 26 -6.03 6.63 2.07
C CYS A 26 -5.41 7.03 0.74
N SER A 27 -5.77 8.19 0.21
CA SER A 27 -5.26 8.64 -1.09
C SER A 27 -3.89 9.32 -0.96
N PRO A 28 -2.93 9.05 -1.84
CA PRO A 28 -1.68 9.80 -1.92
C PRO A 28 -1.87 11.25 -2.41
N GLU A 29 -3.02 11.56 -3.01
CA GLU A 29 -3.37 12.90 -3.50
C GLU A 29 -4.09 13.75 -2.44
N LYS A 30 -4.25 13.21 -1.23
CA LYS A 30 -4.93 13.87 -0.12
C LYS A 30 -4.31 15.22 0.24
N LYS A 31 -5.19 16.17 0.54
CA LYS A 31 -4.86 17.42 1.21
C LYS A 31 -5.67 17.46 2.52
N CYS A 32 -5.01 17.35 3.64
CA CYS A 32 -5.64 17.17 4.96
C CYS A 32 -5.56 18.42 5.85
N GLY A 33 -5.60 19.60 5.27
CA GLY A 33 -5.50 20.84 6.02
C GLY A 33 -4.14 21.06 6.69
N GLU A 34 -4.13 21.78 7.79
CA GLU A 34 -2.90 22.09 8.51
C GLU A 34 -2.37 20.89 9.31
N LYS A 35 -1.06 20.84 9.41
CA LYS A 35 -0.34 19.85 10.19
C LYS A 35 -0.45 20.22 11.67
N ARG A 36 -0.97 19.32 12.50
CA ARG A 36 -1.15 19.52 13.95
C ARG A 36 0.12 19.28 14.76
N ILE A 37 0.94 18.33 14.31
CA ILE A 37 2.14 17.87 15.02
C ILE A 37 3.26 17.71 14.01
N ASP A 38 4.44 18.19 14.35
CA ASP A 38 5.66 17.94 13.58
C ASP A 38 6.44 16.79 14.22
N TYR A 39 6.21 15.58 13.72
CA TYR A 39 6.82 14.39 14.27
C TYR A 39 8.21 14.14 13.67
N ASN A 40 9.22 14.20 14.54
CA ASN A 40 10.62 13.95 14.19
C ASN A 40 11.20 12.67 14.85
N GLY A 41 10.33 11.81 15.35
CA GLY A 41 10.71 10.54 15.99
C GLY A 41 10.98 9.41 15.00
N PRO A 42 11.20 8.19 15.52
CA PRO A 42 11.42 6.99 14.73
C PRO A 42 10.28 6.73 13.75
N LYS A 43 10.63 6.41 12.50
CA LYS A 43 9.63 6.12 11.44
C LYS A 43 9.10 4.70 11.59
N ASN A 44 8.18 4.53 12.51
CA ASN A 44 7.47 3.29 12.79
C ASN A 44 6.00 3.62 13.06
N CYS A 45 5.08 2.99 12.32
CA CYS A 45 3.66 3.28 12.42
C CYS A 45 3.09 2.87 13.78
N ALA A 46 3.45 1.69 14.28
CA ALA A 46 2.94 1.20 15.56
C ALA A 46 3.38 2.10 16.72
N LEU A 47 4.65 2.51 16.75
CA LEU A 47 5.18 3.40 17.77
C LEU A 47 4.51 4.79 17.70
N PHE A 48 4.36 5.31 16.50
CA PHE A 48 3.70 6.61 16.29
C PHE A 48 2.28 6.62 16.83
N PHE A 49 1.45 5.64 16.42
CA PHE A 49 0.06 5.56 16.82
C PHE A 49 -0.16 5.10 18.28
N SER A 50 0.87 4.60 18.95
CA SER A 50 0.81 4.36 20.39
C SER A 50 0.93 5.64 21.22
N ALA A 51 1.59 6.66 20.69
CA ALA A 51 1.87 7.93 21.39
C ALA A 51 1.03 9.11 20.88
N PHE A 52 0.66 9.06 19.60
CA PHE A 52 -0.04 10.14 18.90
C PHE A 52 -1.19 9.58 18.06
N ASP A 53 -2.28 10.32 17.95
CA ASP A 53 -3.38 9.91 17.08
C ASP A 53 -3.02 10.10 15.61
N THR A 54 -2.66 11.31 15.21
CA THR A 54 -2.32 11.65 13.83
C THR A 54 -1.51 12.94 13.74
N GLU A 55 -0.75 13.12 12.66
CA GLU A 55 -0.09 14.42 12.35
C GLU A 55 -1.07 15.49 11.83
N TYR A 56 -2.24 15.10 11.33
CA TYR A 56 -3.22 15.96 10.68
C TYR A 56 -4.61 15.80 11.30
N ASN A 57 -5.57 16.62 10.89
CA ASN A 57 -6.95 16.56 11.39
C ASN A 57 -7.76 15.32 11.00
N CYS A 58 -7.18 14.40 10.22
CA CYS A 58 -7.84 13.16 9.83
C CYS A 58 -7.41 12.00 10.73
N LYS A 59 -8.34 11.43 11.50
CA LYS A 59 -8.10 10.26 12.37
C LYS A 59 -7.79 8.97 11.59
N PHE A 60 -8.13 8.92 10.32
CA PHE A 60 -8.02 7.73 9.47
C PHE A 60 -6.82 7.79 8.52
N ILE A 61 -5.93 8.74 8.69
CA ILE A 61 -4.81 8.98 7.79
C ILE A 61 -3.73 7.89 7.89
N CYS A 62 -3.06 7.61 6.78
CA CYS A 62 -1.83 6.83 6.77
C CYS A 62 -0.66 7.66 7.33
N ALA A 63 0.10 7.13 8.27
CA ALA A 63 1.31 7.78 8.77
C ALA A 63 2.45 7.80 7.74
N GLY A 64 2.45 6.85 6.81
CA GLY A 64 3.44 6.79 5.73
C GLY A 64 4.85 6.37 6.15
N PHE A 65 5.01 5.68 7.27
CA PHE A 65 6.33 5.22 7.72
C PHE A 65 6.75 3.86 7.14
N GLY A 66 5.82 3.10 6.55
CA GLY A 66 6.12 1.94 5.73
C GLY A 66 6.27 0.62 6.46
N ASP A 67 5.69 0.43 7.65
CA ASP A 67 5.71 -0.88 8.33
C ASP A 67 5.05 -1.97 7.46
N CYS A 68 4.00 -1.63 6.73
CA CYS A 68 3.34 -2.52 5.78
C CYS A 68 4.24 -2.94 4.60
N ILE A 69 5.21 -2.09 4.20
CA ILE A 69 6.16 -2.42 3.14
C ILE A 69 7.10 -3.54 3.58
N LYS A 70 7.60 -3.45 4.82
CA LYS A 70 8.50 -4.46 5.40
C LYS A 70 7.83 -5.83 5.49
N SER A 71 6.51 -5.86 5.65
CA SER A 71 5.73 -7.10 5.76
C SER A 71 5.35 -7.70 4.40
N CYS A 72 5.55 -6.97 3.31
CA CYS A 72 5.16 -7.44 2.00
C CYS A 72 6.25 -8.29 1.36
N PRO A 73 6.06 -9.61 1.21
CA PRO A 73 7.07 -10.50 0.65
C PRO A 73 7.33 -10.25 -0.84
N ARG A 74 6.40 -9.58 -1.52
CA ARG A 74 6.51 -9.30 -2.96
C ARG A 74 6.98 -7.88 -3.28
N GLY A 75 7.21 -7.05 -2.27
CA GLY A 75 7.54 -5.64 -2.49
C GLY A 75 6.47 -4.86 -3.25
N ALA A 76 5.20 -5.25 -3.08
CA ALA A 76 4.08 -4.65 -3.81
C ALA A 76 3.61 -3.32 -3.22
N LEU A 77 4.23 -2.86 -2.14
CA LEU A 77 3.87 -1.62 -1.45
C LEU A 77 5.01 -0.59 -1.57
N SER A 78 4.64 0.64 -1.76
CA SER A 78 5.55 1.79 -1.75
C SER A 78 4.92 2.97 -1.02
N ILE A 79 5.72 3.95 -0.60
CA ILE A 79 5.20 5.20 -0.03
C ILE A 79 5.22 6.28 -1.10
N LYS A 80 4.08 6.92 -1.29
CA LYS A 80 3.92 8.09 -2.14
C LYS A 80 3.16 9.16 -1.35
N ASN A 81 3.75 10.34 -1.23
CA ASN A 81 3.18 11.45 -0.48
C ASN A 81 2.64 11.04 0.91
N LYS A 82 3.51 10.43 1.73
CA LYS A 82 3.17 9.91 3.07
C LYS A 82 1.96 8.96 3.09
N THR A 83 1.74 8.22 2.03
CA THR A 83 0.67 7.22 1.92
C THR A 83 1.20 5.95 1.28
N ALA A 84 0.85 4.80 1.84
CA ALA A 84 1.16 3.53 1.24
C ALA A 84 0.32 3.33 -0.03
N VAL A 85 0.96 2.89 -1.09
CA VAL A 85 0.32 2.61 -2.40
C VAL A 85 0.63 1.18 -2.79
N VAL A 86 -0.37 0.48 -3.28
CA VAL A 86 -0.26 -0.92 -3.73
C VAL A 86 -0.03 -0.95 -5.24
N SER A 87 0.98 -1.70 -5.66
CA SER A 87 1.29 -1.93 -7.08
C SER A 87 0.60 -3.19 -7.62
N SER A 88 0.71 -3.39 -8.93
CA SER A 88 0.21 -4.59 -9.62
C SER A 88 0.87 -5.91 -9.18
N LEU A 89 1.97 -5.85 -8.44
CA LEU A 89 2.67 -7.03 -7.91
C LEU A 89 1.93 -7.68 -6.73
N CYS A 90 0.88 -7.05 -6.21
CA CYS A 90 0.10 -7.57 -5.09
C CYS A 90 -0.63 -8.85 -5.47
N ASN A 91 -0.44 -9.90 -4.66
CA ASN A 91 -1.16 -11.17 -4.82
C ASN A 91 -2.27 -11.37 -3.79
N GLY A 92 -2.59 -10.37 -2.97
CA GLY A 92 -3.66 -10.46 -1.98
C GLY A 92 -3.37 -11.33 -0.76
N CYS A 93 -2.10 -11.58 -0.41
CA CYS A 93 -1.75 -12.45 0.73
C CYS A 93 -2.16 -11.90 2.11
N GLY A 94 -2.50 -10.63 2.23
CA GLY A 94 -3.02 -10.02 3.46
C GLY A 94 -1.99 -9.65 4.54
N LYS A 95 -0.72 -10.02 4.42
CA LYS A 95 0.31 -9.78 5.47
C LYS A 95 0.48 -8.30 5.85
N CYS A 96 0.21 -7.39 4.92
CA CYS A 96 0.26 -5.95 5.17
C CYS A 96 -0.87 -5.43 6.06
N ILE A 97 -1.99 -6.16 6.15
CA ILE A 97 -3.16 -5.77 6.96
C ILE A 97 -2.80 -5.81 8.44
N ASP A 98 -2.16 -6.90 8.88
CA ASP A 98 -1.77 -7.08 10.28
C ASP A 98 -0.70 -6.08 10.72
N SER A 99 0.12 -5.62 9.78
CA SER A 99 1.18 -4.64 10.03
C SER A 99 0.68 -3.20 10.10
N CYS A 100 -0.57 -2.95 9.74
CA CYS A 100 -1.14 -1.61 9.77
C CYS A 100 -1.91 -1.36 11.08
N PRO A 101 -1.40 -0.55 12.02
CA PRO A 101 -2.08 -0.29 13.29
C PRO A 101 -3.43 0.42 13.11
N HIS A 102 -3.56 1.25 12.08
CA HIS A 102 -4.82 1.93 11.73
C HIS A 102 -5.81 1.08 10.92
N LYS A 103 -5.40 -0.14 10.52
CA LYS A 103 -6.23 -1.08 9.75
C LYS A 103 -6.90 -0.48 8.51
N ILE A 104 -6.17 0.42 7.84
CA ILE A 104 -6.62 1.08 6.61
C ILE A 104 -6.33 0.27 5.34
N ILE A 105 -5.71 -0.88 5.49
CA ILE A 105 -5.46 -1.81 4.37
C ILE A 105 -6.53 -2.89 4.41
N LYS A 106 -7.18 -3.11 3.29
CA LYS A 106 -8.22 -4.14 3.13
C LYS A 106 -7.96 -4.96 1.87
N LEU A 107 -8.50 -6.18 1.85
CA LEU A 107 -8.55 -6.99 0.64
C LEU A 107 -9.86 -6.74 -0.09
N ILE A 108 -9.77 -6.59 -1.38
CA ILE A 108 -10.90 -6.47 -2.30
C ILE A 108 -10.73 -7.44 -3.46
N PRO A 109 -11.82 -7.87 -4.11
CA PRO A 109 -11.73 -8.69 -5.32
C PRO A 109 -10.86 -8.00 -6.39
N ALA A 110 -9.99 -8.76 -7.04
CA ALA A 110 -9.10 -8.24 -8.09
C ALA A 110 -9.87 -7.66 -9.29
N THR A 111 -11.13 -8.07 -9.45
CA THR A 111 -12.05 -7.57 -10.48
C THR A 111 -12.63 -6.20 -10.20
N THR A 112 -12.48 -5.69 -8.96
CA THR A 112 -13.00 -4.38 -8.56
C THR A 112 -12.32 -3.27 -9.36
N LYS A 113 -13.11 -2.46 -10.06
CA LYS A 113 -12.61 -1.37 -10.91
C LYS A 113 -12.59 -0.01 -10.22
N LYS A 114 -13.51 0.22 -9.28
CA LYS A 114 -13.62 1.49 -8.54
C LYS A 114 -13.72 1.24 -7.05
N ALA A 115 -13.10 2.07 -6.26
CA ALA A 115 -13.25 2.08 -4.80
C ALA A 115 -13.01 3.49 -4.24
N ALA A 116 -13.58 3.75 -3.06
CA ALA A 116 -13.25 4.94 -2.30
C ALA A 116 -11.94 4.71 -1.53
N PHE A 117 -10.98 5.59 -1.72
CA PHE A 117 -9.70 5.57 -0.99
C PHE A 117 -9.82 6.38 0.30
N CYS A 118 -10.77 5.99 1.16
CA CYS A 118 -11.01 6.64 2.44
C CYS A 118 -11.52 5.60 3.46
N ASN A 119 -10.94 5.58 4.64
CA ASN A 119 -11.37 4.69 5.74
C ASN A 119 -12.33 5.38 6.72
N SER A 120 -12.63 6.66 6.52
CA SER A 120 -13.60 7.38 7.34
C SER A 120 -15.00 6.83 7.10
N PRO A 121 -15.79 6.54 8.17
CA PRO A 121 -17.19 6.20 8.00
C PRO A 121 -17.95 7.40 7.41
N PHE A 122 -18.99 7.11 6.65
CA PHE A 122 -19.82 8.15 6.02
C PHE A 122 -20.39 9.17 7.03
N SER A 123 -20.58 8.74 8.26
CA SER A 123 -21.08 9.58 9.37
C SER A 123 -20.06 10.59 9.92
N GLU A 124 -18.76 10.37 9.69
CA GLU A 124 -17.69 11.25 10.16
C GLU A 124 -17.00 11.93 8.99
N LYS A 125 -17.48 13.10 8.60
CA LYS A 125 -16.85 13.92 7.57
C LYS A 125 -15.49 14.42 8.05
N THR A 126 -14.44 14.22 7.24
CA THR A 126 -13.11 14.76 7.48
C THR A 126 -12.83 15.98 6.60
N GLU A 127 -11.87 16.81 6.98
CA GLU A 127 -11.41 17.94 6.15
C GLU A 127 -10.56 17.53 4.94
N CYS A 128 -10.49 16.24 4.67
CA CYS A 128 -9.69 15.71 3.56
C CYS A 128 -10.36 15.99 2.22
N SER A 129 -9.59 16.47 1.24
CA SER A 129 -10.06 16.70 -0.13
C SER A 129 -10.53 15.42 -0.84
N GLU A 130 -10.05 14.26 -0.37
CA GLU A 130 -10.34 12.94 -0.91
C GLU A 130 -11.39 12.17 -0.10
N PHE A 131 -12.16 12.86 0.74
CA PHE A 131 -13.19 12.23 1.55
C PHE A 131 -14.21 11.51 0.68
N LEU A 132 -14.26 10.18 0.81
CA LEU A 132 -15.13 9.27 0.07
C LEU A 132 -15.11 9.43 -1.47
N ALA A 133 -14.07 10.06 -2.03
CA ALA A 133 -13.93 10.16 -3.47
C ALA A 133 -13.68 8.78 -4.09
N GLU A 134 -14.57 8.37 -4.98
CA GLU A 134 -14.38 7.13 -5.74
C GLU A 134 -13.36 7.36 -6.86
N LYS A 135 -12.36 6.48 -6.91
CA LYS A 135 -11.33 6.48 -7.96
C LYS A 135 -11.26 5.14 -8.65
N GLU A 136 -10.86 5.17 -9.90
CA GLU A 136 -10.58 3.96 -10.64
C GLU A 136 -9.34 3.26 -10.09
N ILE A 137 -9.49 1.97 -9.86
CA ILE A 137 -8.38 1.10 -9.51
C ILE A 137 -7.79 0.61 -10.81
N LEU A 138 -6.54 0.96 -11.08
CA LEU A 138 -5.85 0.46 -12.26
C LEU A 138 -5.89 -1.08 -12.25
N PRO A 139 -6.36 -1.70 -13.33
CA PRO A 139 -6.40 -3.14 -13.42
C PRO A 139 -4.97 -3.69 -13.28
N LEU A 140 -4.84 -4.82 -12.61
CA LEU A 140 -3.59 -5.58 -12.62
C LEU A 140 -3.25 -5.88 -14.07
N ASP A 141 -2.29 -5.16 -14.64
CA ASP A 141 -1.85 -5.47 -16.00
C ASP A 141 -1.12 -6.83 -15.96
N LYS A 142 -1.78 -7.85 -16.52
CA LYS A 142 -1.17 -9.16 -16.73
C LYS A 142 0.08 -9.11 -17.63
N ARG A 143 0.41 -7.91 -18.12
CA ARG A 143 1.53 -7.63 -19.01
C ARG A 143 2.50 -6.63 -18.40
N GLY A 144 3.03 -6.93 -17.21
CA GLY A 144 4.01 -6.12 -16.49
C GLY A 144 5.29 -5.74 -17.23
N PHE A 145 5.32 -5.84 -18.57
CA PHE A 145 6.50 -5.63 -19.36
C PHE A 145 6.42 -4.47 -20.37
N LYS A 146 5.24 -3.90 -20.64
CA LYS A 146 5.11 -2.83 -21.66
C LYS A 146 5.20 -1.41 -21.11
N PHE A 147 5.01 -1.18 -19.82
CA PHE A 147 5.06 0.17 -19.27
C PHE A 147 6.48 0.73 -19.20
N TRP A 148 7.49 -0.11 -19.02
CA TRP A 148 8.88 0.34 -18.95
C TRP A 148 9.41 0.84 -20.30
N LYS A 149 8.96 0.28 -21.42
CA LYS A 149 9.39 0.73 -22.75
C LYS A 149 8.94 2.14 -23.11
N LYS A 150 7.84 2.63 -22.55
CA LYS A 150 7.33 3.98 -22.85
C LYS A 150 8.04 5.10 -22.07
N CYS A 151 8.59 4.79 -20.89
CA CYS A 151 9.40 5.76 -20.15
C CYS A 151 10.83 5.90 -20.69
N TYR A 152 11.38 4.86 -21.34
CA TYR A 152 12.74 4.90 -21.86
C TYR A 152 12.88 5.74 -23.13
N THR A 153 11.79 5.91 -23.89
CA THR A 153 11.82 6.65 -25.17
C THR A 153 11.67 8.16 -25.00
N ILE A 154 11.23 8.62 -23.83
CA ILE A 154 11.07 10.07 -23.58
C ILE A 154 12.34 10.71 -22.96
N PHE A 155 13.19 9.92 -22.31
CA PHE A 155 14.37 10.42 -21.61
C PHE A 155 15.70 10.28 -22.36
N CYS A 156 15.73 9.64 -23.53
CA CYS A 156 16.95 9.41 -24.31
C CYS A 156 17.07 10.25 -25.59
N LYS A 157 16.40 11.39 -25.65
CA LYS A 157 16.65 12.40 -26.68
C LYS A 157 16.98 13.75 -26.01
N ARG A 158 18.19 13.82 -25.51
CA ARG A 158 19.01 15.04 -25.45
C ARG A 158 20.46 14.66 -25.40
#